data_bb7a63adc8f432f5347bd925bab2486a
#
_entry.id   bb7a63adc8f432f5347bd925bab2486a
#
_cell.length_a   1.000
_cell.length_b   1.000
_cell.length_c   1.000
_cell.angle_alpha   90.00
_cell.angle_beta   90.00
_cell.angle_gamma   90.00
#
_symmetry.space_group_name_H-M   'P 1'
#
loop_
_entity.id
_entity.type
_entity.pdbx_description
1 polymer ?
#
loop_
_entity_poly.entity_id
_entity_poly.type
_entity_poly.pdbx_seq_one_letter_code
_entity_poly.pdbx_strand_id
1 'polypeptide(L)'
;MACVIDGEGVQTRRCEPNSSLEALVDADLDTLATALYVTTDDLLAAHPERVPPRPRVGIAPKITDAELLTLAVMQALLGYTSEARWLRYARMNLVTMFPHLPQQPGYNKRLRKLAETMRWLTGVLGQQVSVAGDDVWVSDSTPVECGRSRETAKRSDLAGWAEYGYCASHSRFFWGLRLHLVATLHGLPLGWALTGAKADERVVCWD
;
A
#
# COMPACT_ATOMS: atom_id res chain seq x y z
N MET A 1 -10.99 12.81 9.33
CA MET A 1 -12.20 13.51 8.84
C MET A 1 -12.28 13.11 7.38
N ALA A 2 -13.24 12.28 7.02
CA ALA A 2 -13.36 11.77 5.65
C ALA A 2 -14.20 12.75 4.82
N CYS A 3 -13.75 13.07 3.60
CA CYS A 3 -14.51 13.84 2.62
C CYS A 3 -15.22 12.87 1.67
N VAL A 4 -16.51 13.08 1.46
CA VAL A 4 -17.30 12.34 0.46
C VAL A 4 -17.39 13.22 -0.77
N ILE A 5 -17.03 12.69 -1.93
CA ILE A 5 -17.13 13.38 -3.22
C ILE A 5 -18.29 12.75 -3.98
N ASP A 6 -19.31 13.56 -4.26
CA ASP A 6 -20.39 13.22 -5.19
C ASP A 6 -20.30 14.16 -6.41
N GLY A 7 -20.99 13.85 -7.49
CA GLY A 7 -20.97 14.60 -8.73
C GLY A 7 -21.41 16.07 -8.62
N GLU A 8 -21.84 16.55 -7.45
CA GLU A 8 -22.35 17.92 -7.22
C GLU A 8 -21.53 18.75 -6.22
N GLY A 9 -20.50 18.18 -5.55
CA GLY A 9 -19.61 18.95 -4.65
C GLY A 9 -19.14 18.19 -3.41
N VAL A 10 -18.21 18.81 -2.68
CA VAL A 10 -17.59 18.23 -1.48
C VAL A 10 -18.48 18.42 -0.27
N GLN A 11 -19.00 17.34 0.30
CA GLN A 11 -19.68 17.33 1.58
C GLN A 11 -18.86 16.61 2.66
N THR A 12 -18.68 17.23 3.81
CA THR A 12 -18.05 16.62 4.97
C THR A 12 -19.10 15.95 5.86
N ARG A 13 -19.07 14.63 5.95
CA ARG A 13 -19.87 13.86 6.90
C ARG A 13 -18.98 13.09 7.87
N ARG A 14 -19.44 12.96 9.10
CA ARG A 14 -18.81 12.09 10.10
C ARG A 14 -19.34 10.67 9.86
N CYS A 15 -18.46 9.74 9.42
CA CYS A 15 -18.83 8.33 9.29
C CYS A 15 -18.84 7.66 10.68
N GLU A 16 -19.94 7.03 11.03
CA GLU A 16 -19.99 6.08 12.13
C GLU A 16 -19.52 4.70 11.65
N PRO A 17 -18.80 3.93 12.48
CA PRO A 17 -18.31 2.61 12.09
C PRO A 17 -19.49 1.66 11.85
N ASN A 18 -19.58 1.11 10.65
CA ASN A 18 -20.62 0.16 10.26
C ASN A 18 -20.19 -1.26 10.66
N SER A 19 -20.88 -1.84 11.64
CA SER A 19 -20.64 -3.17 12.21
C SER A 19 -20.86 -4.34 11.23
N SER A 20 -21.29 -4.08 10.01
CA SER A 20 -21.61 -5.10 9.00
C SER A 20 -20.41 -5.54 8.16
N LEU A 21 -19.28 -4.85 8.25
CA LEU A 21 -18.06 -5.16 7.47
C LEU A 21 -17.14 -6.20 8.13
N GLU A 22 -17.33 -6.49 9.41
CA GLU A 22 -16.52 -7.49 10.13
C GLU A 22 -16.87 -8.93 9.75
N ALA A 23 -18.00 -9.18 9.10
CA ALA A 23 -18.49 -10.54 8.78
C ALA A 23 -17.99 -11.09 7.44
N LEU A 24 -17.19 -10.36 6.65
CA LEU A 24 -16.84 -10.74 5.28
C LEU A 24 -15.39 -11.22 5.08
N VAL A 25 -14.56 -11.28 6.11
CA VAL A 25 -13.16 -11.70 5.97
C VAL A 25 -12.83 -12.85 6.91
N ASP A 26 -13.47 -13.99 6.70
CA ASP A 26 -13.02 -15.28 7.25
C ASP A 26 -12.45 -16.18 6.13
N ALA A 27 -11.81 -15.55 5.15
CA ALA A 27 -11.04 -16.29 4.16
C ALA A 27 -9.71 -16.71 4.79
N ASP A 28 -9.44 -18.02 4.78
CA ASP A 28 -8.16 -18.57 5.16
C ASP A 28 -7.00 -17.82 4.46
N LEU A 29 -5.97 -17.45 5.20
CA LEU A 29 -4.83 -16.69 4.71
C LEU A 29 -4.16 -17.33 3.49
N ASP A 30 -4.09 -18.68 3.46
CA ASP A 30 -3.50 -19.43 2.36
C ASP A 30 -4.33 -19.29 1.09
N THR A 31 -5.65 -19.30 1.22
CA THR A 31 -6.59 -19.08 0.11
C THR A 31 -6.45 -17.65 -0.44
N LEU A 32 -6.40 -16.64 0.44
CA LEU A 32 -6.19 -15.26 0.02
C LEU A 32 -4.84 -15.06 -0.66
N ALA A 33 -3.77 -15.62 -0.09
CA ALA A 33 -2.43 -15.54 -0.67
C ALA A 33 -2.35 -16.22 -2.04
N THR A 34 -3.00 -17.37 -2.19
CA THR A 34 -3.05 -18.11 -3.47
C THR A 34 -3.83 -17.30 -4.51
N ALA A 35 -5.00 -16.77 -4.18
CA ALA A 35 -5.79 -15.95 -5.08
C ALA A 35 -5.04 -14.70 -5.53
N LEU A 36 -4.39 -14.01 -4.58
CA LEU A 36 -3.58 -12.84 -4.88
C LEU A 36 -2.39 -13.19 -5.77
N TYR A 37 -1.70 -14.30 -5.49
CA TYR A 37 -0.57 -14.77 -6.31
C TYR A 37 -1.01 -15.03 -7.75
N VAL A 38 -2.06 -15.84 -7.95
CA VAL A 38 -2.55 -16.18 -9.28
C VAL A 38 -2.97 -14.95 -10.06
N THR A 39 -3.78 -14.08 -9.44
CA THR A 39 -4.22 -12.83 -10.09
C THR A 39 -3.04 -11.91 -10.43
N THR A 40 -2.07 -11.80 -9.52
CA THR A 40 -0.87 -10.98 -9.76
C THR A 40 -0.01 -11.56 -10.88
N ASP A 41 0.21 -12.87 -10.90
CA ASP A 41 1.02 -13.55 -11.93
C ASP A 41 0.39 -13.39 -13.32
N ASP A 42 -0.91 -13.61 -13.44
CA ASP A 42 -1.67 -13.42 -14.68
C ASP A 42 -1.59 -11.96 -15.17
N LEU A 43 -1.77 -10.99 -14.27
CA LEU A 43 -1.70 -9.57 -14.61
C LEU A 43 -0.28 -9.15 -15.05
N LEU A 44 0.76 -9.63 -14.38
CA LEU A 44 2.14 -9.34 -14.76
C LEU A 44 2.55 -10.04 -16.06
N ALA A 45 2.01 -11.21 -16.36
CA ALA A 45 2.21 -11.90 -17.63
C ALA A 45 1.52 -11.14 -18.78
N ALA A 46 0.30 -10.61 -18.55
CA ALA A 46 -0.43 -9.82 -19.53
C ALA A 46 0.19 -8.42 -19.76
N HIS A 47 0.88 -7.87 -18.76
CA HIS A 47 1.46 -6.52 -18.76
C HIS A 47 2.96 -6.51 -18.42
N PRO A 48 3.81 -7.09 -19.26
CA PRO A 48 5.25 -7.18 -19.01
C PRO A 48 5.94 -5.79 -18.90
N GLU A 49 5.36 -4.75 -19.49
CA GLU A 49 5.83 -3.37 -19.38
C GLU A 49 5.70 -2.78 -17.97
N ARG A 50 4.87 -3.38 -17.11
CA ARG A 50 4.68 -2.99 -15.71
C ARG A 50 5.69 -3.63 -14.77
N VAL A 51 6.48 -4.57 -15.26
CA VAL A 51 7.55 -5.22 -14.49
C VAL A 51 8.87 -4.51 -14.74
N PRO A 52 9.62 -4.14 -13.68
CA PRO A 52 10.92 -3.49 -13.88
C PRO A 52 11.88 -4.42 -14.64
N PRO A 53 12.65 -3.88 -15.58
CA PRO A 53 13.56 -4.68 -16.37
C PRO A 53 14.61 -5.38 -15.49
N ARG A 54 14.83 -6.65 -15.76
CA ARG A 54 15.86 -7.43 -15.05
C ARG A 54 17.23 -7.10 -15.60
N PRO A 55 18.25 -6.97 -14.74
CA PRO A 55 19.62 -6.79 -15.21
C PRO A 55 20.03 -8.04 -16.02
N ARG A 56 20.69 -7.81 -17.14
CA ARG A 56 21.18 -8.89 -18.03
C ARG A 56 22.31 -9.70 -17.41
N VAL A 57 22.99 -9.16 -16.38
CA VAL A 57 24.14 -9.75 -15.71
C VAL A 57 23.77 -10.03 -14.25
N GLY A 58 24.11 -11.22 -13.78
CA GLY A 58 23.90 -11.67 -12.41
C GLY A 58 23.10 -12.95 -12.31
N ILE A 59 22.98 -13.46 -11.09
CA ILE A 59 22.20 -14.68 -10.80
C ILE A 59 20.70 -14.30 -10.86
N ALA A 60 19.94 -15.04 -11.65
CA ALA A 60 18.49 -14.86 -11.69
C ALA A 60 17.87 -15.15 -10.31
N PRO A 61 16.99 -14.27 -9.82
CA PRO A 61 16.29 -14.54 -8.56
C PRO A 61 15.40 -15.76 -8.70
N LYS A 62 15.42 -16.62 -7.71
CA LYS A 62 14.60 -17.84 -7.69
C LYS A 62 13.13 -17.54 -7.38
N ILE A 63 12.86 -16.51 -6.57
CA ILE A 63 11.50 -16.04 -6.27
C ILE A 63 11.04 -15.09 -7.39
N THR A 64 9.82 -15.26 -7.87
CA THR A 64 9.19 -14.41 -8.89
C THR A 64 8.80 -13.03 -8.32
N ASP A 65 8.39 -12.11 -9.19
CA ASP A 65 7.91 -10.80 -8.74
C ASP A 65 6.48 -10.91 -8.18
N ALA A 66 5.65 -11.81 -8.72
CA ALA A 66 4.33 -12.12 -8.17
C ALA A 66 4.40 -12.71 -6.76
N GLU A 67 5.27 -13.71 -6.54
CA GLU A 67 5.51 -14.26 -5.19
C GLU A 67 6.00 -13.20 -4.21
N LEU A 68 6.88 -12.29 -4.66
CA LEU A 68 7.42 -11.24 -3.81
C LEU A 68 6.36 -10.21 -3.41
N LEU A 69 5.48 -9.82 -4.34
CA LEU A 69 4.36 -8.92 -4.09
C LEU A 69 3.34 -9.57 -3.14
N THR A 70 3.02 -10.84 -3.36
CA THR A 70 2.15 -11.61 -2.45
C THR A 70 2.72 -11.65 -1.04
N LEU A 71 4.02 -11.93 -0.89
CA LEU A 71 4.70 -11.90 0.41
C LEU A 71 4.63 -10.52 1.08
N ALA A 72 4.73 -9.44 0.31
CA ALA A 72 4.65 -8.08 0.86
C ALA A 72 3.24 -7.76 1.37
N VAL A 73 2.21 -8.19 0.67
CA VAL A 73 0.81 -8.03 1.11
C VAL A 73 0.55 -8.87 2.36
N MET A 74 0.99 -10.14 2.40
CA MET A 74 0.88 -10.98 3.59
C MET A 74 1.60 -10.37 4.81
N GLN A 75 2.77 -9.75 4.60
CA GLN A 75 3.48 -9.02 5.64
C GLN A 75 2.59 -7.95 6.28
N ALA A 76 1.91 -7.17 5.44
CA ALA A 76 1.02 -6.10 5.90
C ALA A 76 -0.23 -6.66 6.60
N LEU A 77 -0.89 -7.67 6.04
CA LEU A 77 -2.06 -8.33 6.61
C LEU A 77 -1.78 -8.93 7.99
N LEU A 78 -0.61 -9.54 8.17
CA LEU A 78 -0.19 -10.13 9.45
C LEU A 78 0.44 -9.12 10.42
N GLY A 79 0.47 -7.82 10.07
CA GLY A 79 0.94 -6.75 10.95
C GLY A 79 2.46 -6.73 11.23
N TYR A 80 3.26 -7.36 10.39
CA TYR A 80 4.72 -7.35 10.56
C TYR A 80 5.33 -6.03 10.10
N THR A 81 5.69 -5.16 11.02
CA THR A 81 6.39 -3.89 10.74
C THR A 81 7.88 -4.06 10.44
N SER A 82 8.47 -5.19 10.82
CA SER A 82 9.89 -5.50 10.61
C SER A 82 10.09 -6.58 9.55
N GLU A 83 10.72 -6.24 8.43
CA GLU A 83 11.05 -7.20 7.35
C GLU A 83 11.89 -8.39 7.85
N ALA A 84 12.82 -8.16 8.80
CA ALA A 84 13.66 -9.23 9.35
C ALA A 84 12.84 -10.23 10.17
N ARG A 85 11.85 -9.75 10.96
CA ARG A 85 10.92 -10.61 11.70
C ARG A 85 9.98 -11.33 10.75
N TRP A 86 9.45 -10.64 9.76
CA TRP A 86 8.60 -11.19 8.73
C TRP A 86 9.27 -12.35 7.98
N LEU A 87 10.45 -12.14 7.41
CA LEU A 87 11.16 -13.17 6.66
C LEU A 87 11.57 -14.37 7.53
N ARG A 88 11.79 -14.17 8.81
CA ARG A 88 12.00 -15.27 9.76
C ARG A 88 10.74 -16.10 9.94
N TYR A 89 9.60 -15.45 10.16
CA TYR A 89 8.30 -16.11 10.25
C TYR A 89 7.98 -16.86 8.96
N ALA A 90 8.13 -16.22 7.81
CA ALA A 90 7.86 -16.81 6.51
C ALA A 90 8.70 -18.08 6.25
N ARG A 91 9.99 -18.09 6.63
CA ARG A 91 10.85 -19.28 6.51
C ARG A 91 10.40 -20.43 7.37
N MET A 92 9.74 -20.18 8.48
CA MET A 92 9.27 -21.22 9.40
C MET A 92 7.88 -21.74 9.02
N ASN A 93 7.01 -20.89 8.48
CA ASN A 93 5.58 -21.19 8.36
C ASN A 93 5.09 -21.23 6.90
N LEU A 94 5.79 -20.59 5.95
CA LEU A 94 5.33 -20.44 4.57
C LEU A 94 6.25 -21.10 3.54
N VAL A 95 7.13 -22.00 3.96
CA VAL A 95 8.09 -22.66 3.08
C VAL A 95 7.43 -23.52 1.99
N THR A 96 6.24 -24.04 2.26
CA THR A 96 5.45 -24.83 1.29
C THR A 96 4.92 -23.95 0.16
N MET A 97 4.51 -22.74 0.46
CA MET A 97 4.03 -21.77 -0.53
C MET A 97 5.20 -21.04 -1.21
N PHE A 98 6.23 -20.68 -0.46
CA PHE A 98 7.38 -19.89 -0.92
C PHE A 98 8.70 -20.61 -0.62
N PRO A 99 9.10 -21.59 -1.44
CA PRO A 99 10.30 -22.42 -1.19
C PRO A 99 11.62 -21.61 -1.28
N HIS A 100 11.59 -20.44 -1.93
CA HIS A 100 12.76 -19.63 -2.19
C HIS A 100 12.64 -18.19 -1.65
N LEU A 101 12.71 -18.06 -0.33
CA LEU A 101 12.66 -16.74 0.31
C LEU A 101 13.99 -15.99 0.23
N PRO A 102 13.98 -14.72 -0.18
CA PRO A 102 15.21 -13.91 -0.24
C PRO A 102 15.70 -13.53 1.15
N GLN A 103 16.96 -13.09 1.23
CA GLN A 103 17.47 -12.39 2.40
C GLN A 103 16.90 -10.97 2.46
N GLN A 104 16.88 -10.35 3.66
CA GLN A 104 16.28 -9.03 3.88
C GLN A 104 16.78 -7.94 2.89
N PRO A 105 18.10 -7.80 2.61
CA PRO A 105 18.55 -6.79 1.66
C PRO A 105 18.02 -7.02 0.24
N GLY A 106 17.93 -8.29 -0.18
CA GLY A 106 17.37 -8.66 -1.48
C GLY A 106 15.86 -8.41 -1.56
N TYR A 107 15.13 -8.72 -0.48
CA TYR A 107 13.70 -8.45 -0.33
C TYR A 107 13.42 -6.96 -0.47
N ASN A 108 14.03 -6.14 0.37
CA ASN A 108 13.86 -4.68 0.38
C ASN A 108 14.24 -4.03 -0.96
N LYS A 109 15.42 -4.40 -1.52
CA LYS A 109 15.88 -3.85 -2.80
C LYS A 109 14.92 -4.14 -3.96
N ARG A 110 14.34 -5.34 -3.98
CA ARG A 110 13.38 -5.72 -5.03
C ARG A 110 12.03 -5.05 -4.84
N LEU A 111 11.49 -4.99 -3.61
CA LEU A 111 10.22 -4.30 -3.32
C LEU A 111 10.27 -2.82 -3.71
N ARG A 112 11.40 -2.13 -3.44
CA ARG A 112 11.56 -0.74 -3.89
C ARG A 112 11.45 -0.60 -5.41
N LYS A 113 11.95 -1.58 -6.18
CA LYS A 113 11.83 -1.57 -7.64
C LYS A 113 10.40 -1.87 -8.11
N LEU A 114 9.66 -2.64 -7.34
CA LEU A 114 8.28 -3.03 -7.63
C LEU A 114 7.24 -2.03 -7.09
N ALA A 115 7.66 -0.88 -6.53
CA ALA A 115 6.74 0.09 -5.95
C ALA A 115 5.67 0.58 -6.95
N GLU A 116 6.09 0.93 -8.17
CA GLU A 116 5.16 1.36 -9.22
C GLU A 116 4.27 0.20 -9.72
N THR A 117 4.82 -1.01 -9.80
CA THR A 117 4.04 -2.22 -10.10
C THR A 117 2.96 -2.45 -9.06
N MET A 118 3.32 -2.33 -7.77
CA MET A 118 2.37 -2.48 -6.65
C MET A 118 1.27 -1.42 -6.71
N ARG A 119 1.64 -0.15 -6.99
CA ARG A 119 0.68 0.94 -7.16
C ARG A 119 -0.31 0.64 -8.28
N TRP A 120 0.19 0.23 -9.44
CA TRP A 120 -0.65 -0.14 -10.58
C TRP A 120 -1.57 -1.32 -10.25
N LEU A 121 -1.06 -2.40 -9.64
CA LEU A 121 -1.86 -3.55 -9.22
C LEU A 121 -3.00 -3.15 -8.27
N THR A 122 -2.72 -2.28 -7.29
CA THR A 122 -3.74 -1.79 -6.35
C THR A 122 -4.89 -1.12 -7.11
N GLY A 123 -4.58 -0.26 -8.10
CA GLY A 123 -5.59 0.39 -8.92
C GLY A 123 -6.39 -0.59 -9.78
N VAL A 124 -5.73 -1.56 -10.43
CA VAL A 124 -6.40 -2.59 -11.26
C VAL A 124 -7.32 -3.47 -10.42
N LEU A 125 -6.83 -3.98 -9.28
CA LEU A 125 -7.62 -4.81 -8.38
C LEU A 125 -8.81 -4.05 -7.79
N GLY A 126 -8.60 -2.78 -7.41
CA GLY A 126 -9.67 -1.91 -6.93
C GLY A 126 -10.77 -1.72 -7.97
N GLN A 127 -10.40 -1.51 -9.25
CA GLN A 127 -11.35 -1.37 -10.33
C GLN A 127 -12.11 -2.68 -10.67
N GLN A 128 -11.44 -3.83 -10.56
CA GLN A 128 -12.08 -5.13 -10.82
C GLN A 128 -13.15 -5.49 -9.78
N VAL A 129 -12.94 -5.08 -8.53
CA VAL A 129 -13.86 -5.36 -7.42
C VAL A 129 -14.89 -4.23 -7.25
N SER A 130 -14.59 -3.04 -7.78
CA SER A 130 -15.52 -1.91 -7.75
C SER A 130 -16.78 -2.28 -8.53
N VAL A 131 -17.87 -2.46 -7.81
CA VAL A 131 -19.19 -2.71 -8.41
C VAL A 131 -19.50 -1.52 -9.32
N ALA A 132 -19.72 -1.79 -10.60
CA ALA A 132 -20.06 -0.78 -11.58
C ALA A 132 -21.29 0.02 -11.08
N GLY A 133 -21.08 1.29 -10.68
CA GLY A 133 -22.13 2.16 -10.19
C GLY A 133 -21.85 2.95 -8.93
N ASP A 134 -20.67 2.82 -8.31
CA ASP A 134 -20.31 3.68 -7.18
C ASP A 134 -19.89 5.08 -7.71
N ASP A 135 -20.85 6.00 -7.77
CA ASP A 135 -20.60 7.40 -8.12
C ASP A 135 -20.06 8.23 -6.94
N VAL A 136 -19.86 7.59 -5.77
CA VAL A 136 -19.42 8.23 -4.54
C VAL A 136 -18.15 7.61 -4.02
N TRP A 137 -17.12 8.42 -3.85
CA TRP A 137 -15.83 8.02 -3.31
C TRP A 137 -15.54 8.76 -2.00
N VAL A 138 -14.78 8.11 -1.13
CA VAL A 138 -14.30 8.69 0.13
C VAL A 138 -12.83 8.98 -0.01
N SER A 139 -12.47 10.23 0.26
CA SER A 139 -11.05 10.62 0.35
C SER A 139 -10.71 10.96 1.80
N ASP A 140 -9.59 10.42 2.26
CA ASP A 140 -9.02 10.73 3.58
C ASP A 140 -7.51 10.79 3.50
N SER A 141 -6.90 11.51 4.42
CA SER A 141 -5.45 11.59 4.52
C SER A 141 -4.95 11.24 5.91
N THR A 142 -3.86 10.49 5.94
CA THR A 142 -3.21 10.07 7.19
C THR A 142 -1.75 10.51 7.23
N PRO A 143 -1.24 10.97 8.38
CA PRO A 143 0.17 11.32 8.54
C PRO A 143 1.04 10.06 8.53
N VAL A 144 2.10 10.10 7.72
CA VAL A 144 3.17 9.10 7.70
C VAL A 144 4.40 9.69 8.37
N GLU A 145 4.57 9.42 9.66
CA GLU A 145 5.71 9.91 10.44
C GLU A 145 7.00 9.21 9.98
N CYS A 146 7.96 9.98 9.44
CA CYS A 146 9.22 9.49 8.90
C CYS A 146 10.40 9.65 9.88
N GLY A 147 10.25 10.47 10.90
CA GLY A 147 11.28 10.66 11.92
C GLY A 147 10.82 11.51 13.08
N ARG A 148 11.43 11.29 14.25
CA ARG A 148 11.09 12.01 15.49
C ARG A 148 12.13 13.01 15.92
N SER A 149 13.39 12.84 15.55
CA SER A 149 14.45 13.73 15.95
C SER A 149 14.81 14.71 14.83
N ARG A 150 15.26 15.92 15.21
CA ARG A 150 15.77 16.92 14.26
C ARG A 150 16.96 16.40 13.46
N GLU A 151 17.80 15.56 14.07
CA GLU A 151 18.96 14.98 13.40
C GLU A 151 18.53 13.94 12.36
N THR A 152 17.50 13.13 12.66
CA THR A 152 16.92 12.21 11.68
C THR A 152 16.34 12.98 10.49
N ALA A 153 15.59 14.06 10.75
CA ALA A 153 15.00 14.87 9.69
C ALA A 153 16.05 15.49 8.76
N LYS A 154 17.18 15.97 9.32
CA LYS A 154 18.27 16.59 8.54
C LYS A 154 19.07 15.60 7.70
N ARG A 155 19.24 14.36 8.17
CA ARG A 155 20.09 13.33 7.55
C ARG A 155 19.31 12.31 6.72
N SER A 156 17.99 12.42 6.70
CA SER A 156 17.14 11.51 5.94
C SER A 156 17.22 11.81 4.44
N ASP A 157 17.20 10.77 3.62
CA ASP A 157 17.04 10.87 2.16
C ASP A 157 15.70 11.52 1.77
N LEU A 158 14.76 11.63 2.72
CA LEU A 158 13.48 12.32 2.55
C LEU A 158 13.56 13.83 2.85
N ALA A 159 14.72 14.33 3.26
CA ALA A 159 14.90 15.76 3.51
C ALA A 159 14.61 16.56 2.22
N GLY A 160 13.72 17.57 2.32
CA GLY A 160 13.26 18.35 1.17
C GLY A 160 11.93 17.87 0.57
N TRP A 161 11.54 16.60 0.79
CA TRP A 161 10.20 16.09 0.46
C TRP A 161 9.32 15.96 1.70
N ALA A 162 9.85 15.32 2.76
CA ALA A 162 9.16 15.28 4.04
C ALA A 162 9.23 16.63 4.76
N GLU A 163 8.13 17.02 5.37
CA GLU A 163 7.94 18.32 6.02
C GLU A 163 7.42 18.15 7.45
N TYR A 164 7.49 19.25 8.23
CA TYR A 164 6.76 19.33 9.49
C TYR A 164 5.30 19.67 9.23
N GLY A 165 4.41 18.83 9.73
CA GLY A 165 2.96 19.01 9.65
C GLY A 165 2.29 18.86 11.01
N TYR A 166 1.02 19.22 11.08
CA TYR A 166 0.17 19.05 12.25
C TYR A 166 -0.97 18.08 11.93
N CYS A 167 -1.16 17.08 12.78
CA CYS A 167 -2.27 16.17 12.70
C CYS A 167 -3.34 16.59 13.72
N ALA A 168 -4.43 17.17 13.22
CA ALA A 168 -5.51 17.69 14.08
C ALA A 168 -6.23 16.57 14.85
N SER A 169 -6.46 15.42 14.24
CA SER A 169 -7.14 14.27 14.86
C SER A 169 -6.37 13.70 16.06
N HIS A 170 -5.04 13.81 16.05
CA HIS A 170 -4.17 13.36 17.13
C HIS A 170 -3.53 14.51 17.92
N SER A 171 -3.88 15.75 17.59
CA SER A 171 -3.36 16.98 18.26
C SER A 171 -1.84 17.00 18.39
N ARG A 172 -1.11 16.55 17.36
CA ARG A 172 0.36 16.46 17.42
C ARG A 172 1.05 16.95 16.14
N PHE A 173 2.25 17.48 16.32
CA PHE A 173 3.17 17.72 15.22
C PHE A 173 3.94 16.45 14.84
N PHE A 174 4.22 16.29 13.57
CA PHE A 174 5.05 15.20 13.04
C PHE A 174 5.96 15.74 11.93
N TRP A 175 7.06 15.05 11.68
CA TRP A 175 7.88 15.25 10.50
C TRP A 175 7.73 14.04 9.61
N GLY A 176 7.29 14.25 8.36
CA GLY A 176 7.04 13.15 7.46
C GLY A 176 6.28 13.57 6.21
N LEU A 177 5.53 12.63 5.72
CA LEU A 177 4.67 12.75 4.55
C LEU A 177 3.20 12.62 4.95
N ARG A 178 2.31 12.90 4.02
CA ARG A 178 0.87 12.64 4.14
C ARG A 178 0.46 11.66 3.05
N LEU A 179 -0.17 10.57 3.46
CA LEU A 179 -0.79 9.61 2.56
C LEU A 179 -2.23 10.04 2.34
N HIS A 180 -2.57 10.34 1.11
CA HIS A 180 -3.94 10.55 0.65
C HIS A 180 -4.44 9.26 0.04
N LEU A 181 -5.64 8.84 0.40
CA LEU A 181 -6.26 7.62 -0.08
C LEU A 181 -7.66 7.94 -0.59
N VAL A 182 -7.97 7.48 -1.78
CA VAL A 182 -9.32 7.49 -2.33
C VAL A 182 -9.83 6.05 -2.34
N ALA A 183 -11.00 5.84 -1.78
CA ALA A 183 -11.62 4.53 -1.68
C ALA A 183 -13.12 4.60 -2.02
N THR A 184 -13.70 3.46 -2.39
CA THR A 184 -15.15 3.32 -2.50
C THR A 184 -15.80 3.38 -1.13
N LEU A 185 -17.14 3.51 -1.07
CA LEU A 185 -17.91 3.42 0.18
C LEU A 185 -17.75 2.06 0.89
N HIS A 186 -17.36 1.02 0.13
CA HIS A 186 -17.08 -0.32 0.65
C HIS A 186 -15.62 -0.49 1.14
N GLY A 187 -14.83 0.61 1.15
CA GLY A 187 -13.45 0.59 1.64
C GLY A 187 -12.41 0.06 0.65
N LEU A 188 -12.77 -0.12 -0.62
CA LEU A 188 -11.82 -0.55 -1.65
C LEU A 188 -10.95 0.63 -2.11
N PRO A 189 -9.62 0.55 -2.03
CA PRO A 189 -8.74 1.61 -2.48
C PRO A 189 -8.74 1.72 -4.01
N LEU A 190 -9.05 2.91 -4.52
CA LEU A 190 -9.02 3.23 -5.95
C LEU A 190 -7.71 3.91 -6.35
N GLY A 191 -7.16 4.73 -5.46
CA GLY A 191 -5.92 5.44 -5.71
C GLY A 191 -5.31 5.99 -4.43
N TRP A 192 -4.04 6.34 -4.50
CA TRP A 192 -3.33 6.96 -3.39
C TRP A 192 -2.20 7.85 -3.88
N ALA A 193 -1.87 8.85 -3.07
CA ALA A 193 -0.74 9.73 -3.29
C ALA A 193 0.02 9.99 -1.98
N LEU A 194 1.34 10.14 -2.06
CA LEU A 194 2.18 10.61 -0.97
C LEU A 194 2.63 12.02 -1.28
N THR A 195 2.41 12.93 -0.35
CA THR A 195 2.78 14.34 -0.47
C THR A 195 3.56 14.83 0.73
N GLY A 196 4.09 16.05 0.69
CA GLY A 196 4.59 16.74 1.88
C GLY A 196 3.50 16.90 2.94
N ALA A 197 3.89 16.96 4.21
CA ALA A 197 2.96 16.96 5.34
C ALA A 197 1.98 18.14 5.38
N LYS A 198 2.24 19.21 4.62
CA LYS A 198 1.41 20.42 4.54
C LYS A 198 0.40 20.43 3.39
N ALA A 199 0.46 19.45 2.49
CA ALA A 199 -0.43 19.41 1.34
C ALA A 199 -1.90 19.39 1.80
N ASP A 200 -2.74 20.18 1.13
CA ASP A 200 -4.18 20.21 1.36
C ASP A 200 -4.83 19.02 0.67
N GLU A 201 -5.68 18.30 1.38
CA GLU A 201 -6.40 17.13 0.88
C GLU A 201 -7.24 17.45 -0.36
N ARG A 202 -7.83 18.65 -0.39
CA ARG A 202 -8.71 19.08 -1.48
C ARG A 202 -7.95 19.27 -2.79
N VAL A 203 -6.73 19.79 -2.71
CA VAL A 203 -5.89 20.01 -3.91
C VAL A 203 -5.39 18.68 -4.47
N VAL A 204 -4.95 17.77 -3.60
CA VAL A 204 -4.38 16.47 -4.02
C VAL A 204 -5.42 15.52 -4.63
N CYS A 205 -6.69 15.66 -4.27
CA CYS A 205 -7.75 14.81 -4.82
C CYS A 205 -8.22 15.23 -6.23
N TRP A 206 -7.83 16.42 -6.71
CA TRP A 206 -8.27 16.95 -8.01
C TRP A 206 -7.18 16.90 -9.10
N ASP A 207 -5.94 16.56 -8.74
CA ASP A 207 -4.82 16.33 -9.66
C ASP A 207 -4.66 14.83 -9.99
#